data_d3534f7e236b0ec9d67bdc53a88daf03
#
_entry.id   d3534f7e236b0ec9d67bdc53a88daf03
#
_cell.length_a   1.000
_cell.length_b   1.000
_cell.length_c   1.000
_cell.angle_alpha   90.00
_cell.angle_beta   90.00
_cell.angle_gamma   90.00
#
_symmetry.space_group_name_H-M   'P 1'
#
loop_
_entity.id
_entity.type
_entity.pdbx_description
1 polymer ?
#
loop_
_entity_poly.entity_id
_entity_poly.type
_entity_poly.pdbx_seq_one_letter_code
_entity_poly.pdbx_strand_id
1 'polypeptide(L)'
;MQNQTFTAADIRARRAETPRPRDRDFAESLGISEAALVAAYCGKGVTRIDAHPDVVMEAAQDLGEVMALTRNASCVHEKVGVYDNYHPGNHAAMILTEDIDLRIFPSRWQHAFLVERDGDAATQCSLQVFDAAGDAVHKIFLRDGSDHKAFAQMTRTMASDNQSPEAQFADRAPVEAAKIAEDKIDILRKEWARLTDTHQFLRLVSKLKMNRLGAYRAAGLPLARQLSPDAVDALLINLQSSGTEVMLFVGNHGCIQIHTGALHTLKPMGPWQNVMDPGFNLHLRRDEVAEVWAVDKPTQRGTATSVEAFDARGALIFQVFGVPKEGRDSRPAFRAIVEDLQEVPA
;
A
#
# COMPACT_ATOMS: atom_id res chain seq x y z
N MET A 1 9.08 5.91 -29.85
CA MET A 1 7.65 6.26 -29.92
C MET A 1 7.55 7.68 -29.39
N GLN A 2 7.00 8.63 -30.15
CA GLN A 2 6.75 9.99 -29.64
C GLN A 2 5.76 9.88 -28.47
N ASN A 3 6.11 10.38 -27.30
CA ASN A 3 5.17 10.53 -26.19
C ASN A 3 4.04 11.45 -26.68
N GLN A 4 2.89 10.87 -26.95
CA GLN A 4 1.70 11.62 -27.34
C GLN A 4 1.23 12.37 -26.11
N THR A 5 1.44 13.68 -26.08
CA THR A 5 0.98 14.54 -24.98
C THR A 5 -0.52 14.79 -25.17
N PHE A 6 -1.37 14.25 -24.31
CA PHE A 6 -2.80 14.49 -24.32
C PHE A 6 -3.11 15.77 -23.54
N THR A 7 -3.96 16.64 -24.10
CA THR A 7 -4.56 17.73 -23.35
C THR A 7 -5.64 17.19 -22.41
N ALA A 8 -6.01 17.97 -21.40
CA ALA A 8 -7.12 17.62 -20.52
C ALA A 8 -8.45 17.38 -21.27
N ALA A 9 -8.66 18.10 -22.39
CA ALA A 9 -9.83 17.90 -23.25
C ALA A 9 -9.78 16.54 -23.97
N ASP A 10 -8.61 16.15 -24.49
CA ASP A 10 -8.42 14.85 -25.14
C ASP A 10 -8.66 13.69 -24.19
N ILE A 11 -8.14 13.80 -22.93
CA ILE A 11 -8.34 12.79 -21.89
C ILE A 11 -9.83 12.62 -21.60
N ARG A 12 -10.57 13.72 -21.42
CA ARG A 12 -12.02 13.67 -21.15
C ARG A 12 -12.80 13.11 -22.34
N ALA A 13 -12.48 13.49 -23.58
CA ALA A 13 -13.14 12.97 -24.77
C ALA A 13 -12.98 11.46 -24.87
N ARG A 14 -11.74 10.95 -24.75
CA ARG A 14 -11.44 9.50 -24.79
C ARG A 14 -12.12 8.75 -23.64
N ARG A 15 -12.20 9.36 -22.46
CA ARG A 15 -12.90 8.76 -21.31
C ARG A 15 -14.39 8.60 -21.58
N ALA A 16 -15.02 9.57 -22.23
CA ALA A 16 -16.43 9.52 -22.58
C ALA A 16 -16.76 8.42 -23.61
N GLU A 17 -15.82 8.09 -24.47
CA GLU A 17 -15.96 7.05 -25.51
C GLU A 17 -15.70 5.62 -24.96
N THR A 18 -15.09 5.50 -23.77
CA THR A 18 -14.66 4.21 -23.21
C THR A 18 -15.68 3.72 -22.18
N PRO A 19 -16.22 2.49 -22.32
CA PRO A 19 -17.09 1.92 -21.29
C PRO A 19 -16.32 1.87 -19.97
N ARG A 20 -16.85 2.47 -18.95
CA ARG A 20 -16.35 2.71 -17.57
C ARG A 20 -15.25 1.77 -17.05
N PRO A 21 -13.99 1.82 -17.55
CA PRO A 21 -12.88 1.07 -16.97
C PRO A 21 -12.48 1.72 -15.63
N ARG A 22 -11.76 0.99 -14.78
CA ARG A 22 -11.15 1.58 -13.60
C ARG A 22 -10.18 2.69 -14.04
N ASP A 23 -10.11 3.78 -13.26
CA ASP A 23 -9.29 4.95 -13.60
C ASP A 23 -7.83 4.59 -13.90
N ARG A 24 -7.25 3.71 -13.08
CA ARG A 24 -5.89 3.23 -13.31
C ARG A 24 -5.73 2.57 -14.68
N ASP A 25 -6.59 1.60 -14.98
CA ASP A 25 -6.49 0.81 -16.21
C ASP A 25 -6.67 1.72 -17.44
N PHE A 26 -7.56 2.71 -17.33
CA PHE A 26 -7.76 3.71 -18.38
C PHE A 26 -6.54 4.63 -18.53
N ALA A 27 -6.00 5.17 -17.44
CA ALA A 27 -4.80 6.01 -17.48
C ALA A 27 -3.61 5.26 -18.08
N GLU A 28 -3.42 4.00 -17.66
CA GLU A 28 -2.37 3.11 -18.17
C GLU A 28 -2.54 2.85 -19.68
N SER A 29 -3.76 2.62 -20.16
CA SER A 29 -4.05 2.43 -21.59
C SER A 29 -3.69 3.63 -22.45
N LEU A 30 -3.71 4.85 -21.88
CA LEU A 30 -3.29 6.08 -22.53
C LEU A 30 -1.81 6.42 -22.32
N GLY A 31 -1.10 5.67 -21.47
CA GLY A 31 0.28 5.97 -21.11
C GLY A 31 0.42 7.25 -20.27
N ILE A 32 -0.62 7.64 -19.50
CA ILE A 32 -0.61 8.79 -18.58
C ILE A 32 -0.65 8.31 -17.13
N SER A 33 -0.36 9.22 -16.18
CA SER A 33 -0.53 8.92 -14.77
C SER A 33 -2.01 8.98 -14.36
N GLU A 34 -2.37 8.28 -13.27
CA GLU A 34 -3.72 8.32 -12.74
C GLU A 34 -4.09 9.74 -12.25
N ALA A 35 -3.12 10.46 -11.67
CA ALA A 35 -3.31 11.86 -11.29
C ALA A 35 -3.56 12.78 -12.49
N ALA A 36 -2.97 12.50 -13.65
CA ALA A 36 -3.24 13.27 -14.88
C ALA A 36 -4.70 13.09 -15.33
N LEU A 37 -5.22 11.87 -15.26
CA LEU A 37 -6.64 11.60 -15.51
C LEU A 37 -7.54 12.37 -14.54
N VAL A 38 -7.24 12.35 -13.23
CA VAL A 38 -8.02 13.05 -12.21
C VAL A 38 -7.95 14.57 -12.43
N ALA A 39 -6.74 15.12 -12.60
CA ALA A 39 -6.52 16.55 -12.82
C ALA A 39 -7.26 17.08 -14.05
N ALA A 40 -7.39 16.28 -15.11
CA ALA A 40 -8.12 16.65 -16.31
C ALA A 40 -9.58 17.06 -16.03
N TYR A 41 -10.14 16.70 -14.89
CA TYR A 41 -11.49 17.06 -14.44
C TYR A 41 -11.52 18.21 -13.42
N CYS A 42 -10.41 18.89 -13.11
CA CYS A 42 -10.43 20.06 -12.26
C CYS A 42 -11.43 21.10 -12.77
N GLY A 43 -12.29 21.61 -11.86
CA GLY A 43 -13.42 22.45 -12.18
C GLY A 43 -14.63 21.73 -12.80
N LYS A 44 -14.59 20.40 -12.90
CA LYS A 44 -15.66 19.52 -13.42
C LYS A 44 -15.84 18.31 -12.50
N GLY A 45 -16.26 18.55 -11.25
CA GLY A 45 -16.39 17.51 -10.23
C GLY A 45 -15.06 17.11 -9.57
N VAL A 46 -13.95 17.81 -9.85
CA VAL A 46 -12.68 17.61 -9.19
C VAL A 46 -12.15 18.95 -8.68
N THR A 47 -11.73 18.98 -7.42
CA THR A 47 -11.12 20.13 -6.76
C THR A 47 -9.70 19.75 -6.30
N ARG A 48 -8.69 20.47 -6.78
CA ARG A 48 -7.32 20.31 -6.30
C ARG A 48 -7.17 20.97 -4.93
N ILE A 49 -6.51 20.27 -4.01
CA ILE A 49 -6.22 20.74 -2.64
C ILE A 49 -4.72 20.62 -2.34
N ASP A 50 -4.31 21.16 -1.18
CA ASP A 50 -2.97 20.91 -0.66
C ASP A 50 -2.80 19.43 -0.32
N ALA A 51 -1.68 18.85 -0.73
CA ALA A 51 -1.38 17.43 -0.53
C ALA A 51 -0.68 17.14 0.79
N HIS A 52 -0.35 18.16 1.61
CA HIS A 52 0.35 17.92 2.87
C HIS A 52 -0.49 17.00 3.79
N PRO A 53 0.09 15.94 4.36
CA PRO A 53 -0.66 14.99 5.19
C PRO A 53 -1.40 15.63 6.37
N ASP A 54 -0.84 16.67 6.99
CA ASP A 54 -1.50 17.37 8.11
C ASP A 54 -2.84 17.98 7.66
N VAL A 55 -2.86 18.59 6.47
CA VAL A 55 -4.09 19.18 5.89
C VAL A 55 -5.09 18.08 5.51
N VAL A 56 -4.60 17.01 4.87
CA VAL A 56 -5.44 15.93 4.35
C VAL A 56 -6.02 15.08 5.49
N MET A 57 -5.21 14.73 6.49
CA MET A 57 -5.63 13.83 7.58
C MET A 57 -6.56 14.53 8.59
N GLU A 58 -6.30 15.81 8.89
CA GLU A 58 -7.21 16.60 9.72
C GLU A 58 -8.59 16.72 9.06
N ALA A 59 -8.63 16.99 7.75
CA ALA A 59 -9.88 17.04 7.01
C ALA A 59 -10.58 15.67 6.92
N ALA A 60 -9.82 14.58 6.74
CA ALA A 60 -10.38 13.23 6.64
C ALA A 60 -11.10 12.79 7.93
N GLN A 61 -10.70 13.32 9.09
CA GLN A 61 -11.35 13.05 10.37
C GLN A 61 -12.83 13.45 10.37
N ASP A 62 -13.15 14.57 9.73
CA ASP A 62 -14.51 15.10 9.67
C ASP A 62 -15.46 14.27 8.77
N LEU A 63 -14.93 13.36 7.96
CA LEU A 63 -15.72 12.53 7.04
C LEU A 63 -16.48 11.38 7.74
N GLY A 64 -16.15 11.08 9.02
CA GLY A 64 -16.72 9.93 9.73
C GLY A 64 -16.22 8.61 9.17
N GLU A 65 -17.09 7.59 9.11
CA GLU A 65 -16.71 6.27 8.59
C GLU A 65 -16.55 6.31 7.07
N VAL A 66 -15.38 5.93 6.60
CA VAL A 66 -15.00 5.91 5.18
C VAL A 66 -14.28 4.61 4.82
N MET A 67 -13.99 4.39 3.54
CA MET A 67 -13.11 3.31 3.09
C MET A 67 -11.75 3.88 2.69
N ALA A 68 -10.72 3.46 3.41
CA ALA A 68 -9.30 3.76 3.16
C ALA A 68 -8.72 2.75 2.17
N LEU A 69 -8.06 3.21 1.12
CA LEU A 69 -7.41 2.37 0.12
C LEU A 69 -5.95 2.75 -0.04
N THR A 70 -5.07 1.79 0.17
CA THR A 70 -3.65 1.85 -0.21
C THR A 70 -3.31 0.67 -1.11
N ARG A 71 -2.50 0.90 -2.12
CA ARG A 71 -2.11 -0.16 -3.05
C ARG A 71 -0.70 0.04 -3.61
N ASN A 72 -0.19 -1.04 -4.17
CA ASN A 72 0.90 -1.05 -5.13
C ASN A 72 0.43 -1.64 -6.48
N ALA A 73 1.36 -2.09 -7.31
CA ALA A 73 1.03 -2.66 -8.61
C ALA A 73 0.21 -3.95 -8.48
N SER A 74 0.56 -4.80 -7.52
CA SER A 74 0.11 -6.19 -7.41
C SER A 74 -0.87 -6.46 -6.27
N CYS A 75 -1.07 -5.50 -5.36
CA CYS A 75 -1.92 -5.69 -4.19
C CYS A 75 -2.69 -4.42 -3.83
N VAL A 76 -4.00 -4.57 -3.56
CA VAL A 76 -4.89 -3.52 -3.07
C VAL A 76 -5.35 -3.89 -1.66
N HIS A 77 -5.30 -2.94 -0.75
CA HIS A 77 -5.72 -3.06 0.65
C HIS A 77 -6.78 -2.00 0.93
N GLU A 78 -7.98 -2.44 1.31
CA GLU A 78 -9.10 -1.59 1.65
C GLU A 78 -9.53 -1.84 3.08
N LYS A 79 -9.77 -0.78 3.83
CA LYS A 79 -10.19 -0.86 5.22
C LYS A 79 -11.28 0.18 5.50
N VAL A 80 -12.34 -0.23 6.17
CA VAL A 80 -13.42 0.66 6.61
C VAL A 80 -13.11 1.13 8.03
N GLY A 81 -13.24 2.44 8.28
CA GLY A 81 -13.00 3.02 9.60
C GLY A 81 -13.03 4.54 9.58
N VAL A 82 -12.69 5.13 10.72
CA VAL A 82 -12.62 6.58 10.92
C VAL A 82 -11.15 7.00 11.01
N TYR A 83 -10.82 8.12 10.36
CA TYR A 83 -9.50 8.74 10.47
C TYR A 83 -9.41 9.53 11.77
N ASP A 84 -8.92 8.88 12.83
CA ASP A 84 -8.73 9.46 14.15
C ASP A 84 -7.30 9.20 14.63
N ASN A 85 -6.92 9.80 15.74
CA ASN A 85 -5.60 9.59 16.35
C ASN A 85 -4.43 9.83 15.37
N TYR A 86 -4.48 10.94 14.65
CA TYR A 86 -3.41 11.37 13.75
C TYR A 86 -2.21 11.90 14.53
N HIS A 87 -1.03 11.42 14.18
CA HIS A 87 0.25 11.84 14.74
C HIS A 87 1.11 12.44 13.62
N PRO A 88 1.27 13.77 13.55
CA PRO A 88 2.11 14.43 12.55
C PRO A 88 3.58 14.10 12.74
N GLY A 89 4.35 14.16 11.66
CA GLY A 89 5.79 13.95 11.72
C GLY A 89 6.48 14.26 10.40
N ASN A 90 7.62 14.94 10.45
CA ASN A 90 8.34 15.42 9.25
C ASN A 90 8.85 14.31 8.33
N HIS A 91 9.22 13.15 8.88
CA HIS A 91 9.72 12.01 8.10
C HIS A 91 8.68 10.91 7.93
N ALA A 92 7.85 10.71 8.94
CA ALA A 92 6.74 9.77 8.93
C ALA A 92 5.66 10.28 9.88
N ALA A 93 4.45 10.41 9.37
CA ALA A 93 3.25 10.63 10.16
C ALA A 93 2.46 9.31 10.28
N MET A 94 1.53 9.23 11.22
CA MET A 94 0.82 7.98 11.52
C MET A 94 -0.65 8.25 11.83
N ILE A 95 -1.50 7.30 11.43
CA ILE A 95 -2.82 7.09 12.01
C ILE A 95 -2.75 5.80 12.82
N LEU A 96 -3.21 5.81 14.05
CA LEU A 96 -3.08 4.67 14.96
C LEU A 96 -4.44 4.34 15.59
N THR A 97 -5.37 3.85 14.79
CA THR A 97 -6.64 3.29 15.27
C THR A 97 -6.66 1.78 15.07
N GLU A 98 -7.67 1.10 15.57
CA GLU A 98 -7.83 -0.34 15.36
C GLU A 98 -8.19 -0.68 13.91
N ASP A 99 -8.95 0.21 13.26
CA ASP A 99 -9.40 0.01 11.88
C ASP A 99 -8.48 0.66 10.87
N ILE A 100 -8.09 1.92 11.07
CA ILE A 100 -7.20 2.64 10.17
C ILE A 100 -5.82 2.77 10.81
N ASP A 101 -4.87 1.97 10.35
CA ASP A 101 -3.48 2.00 10.81
C ASP A 101 -2.56 2.30 9.61
N LEU A 102 -2.01 3.53 9.59
CA LEU A 102 -1.22 4.05 8.46
C LEU A 102 0.18 4.49 8.90
N ARG A 103 1.15 4.29 8.00
CA ARG A 103 2.45 4.96 8.04
C ARG A 103 2.54 5.84 6.80
N ILE A 104 2.63 7.13 6.99
CA ILE A 104 2.55 8.14 5.94
C ILE A 104 3.92 8.78 5.78
N PHE A 105 4.39 8.94 4.54
CA PHE A 105 5.67 9.56 4.24
C PHE A 105 5.44 10.90 3.54
N PRO A 106 5.41 12.05 4.30
CA PRO A 106 4.96 13.34 3.80
C PRO A 106 5.69 13.81 2.54
N SER A 107 6.99 13.57 2.45
CA SER A 107 7.80 13.98 1.29
C SER A 107 7.36 13.33 -0.04
N ARG A 108 6.49 12.32 0.00
CA ARG A 108 5.97 11.60 -1.17
C ARG A 108 4.56 12.02 -1.58
N TRP A 109 3.89 12.84 -0.77
CA TRP A 109 2.57 13.35 -1.06
C TRP A 109 2.69 14.66 -1.83
N GLN A 110 2.33 14.66 -3.12
CA GLN A 110 2.61 15.80 -4.00
C GLN A 110 1.37 16.40 -4.65
N HIS A 111 0.35 15.58 -4.92
CA HIS A 111 -0.90 16.02 -5.51
C HIS A 111 -2.07 15.44 -4.73
N ALA A 112 -3.08 16.25 -4.44
CA ALA A 112 -4.30 15.79 -3.80
C ALA A 112 -5.54 16.42 -4.43
N PHE A 113 -6.62 15.64 -4.49
CA PHE A 113 -7.87 16.04 -5.10
C PHE A 113 -9.06 15.54 -4.30
N LEU A 114 -10.07 16.38 -4.16
CA LEU A 114 -11.42 15.99 -3.84
C LEU A 114 -12.14 15.68 -5.16
N VAL A 115 -12.74 14.51 -5.26
CA VAL A 115 -13.32 14.00 -6.50
C VAL A 115 -14.78 13.65 -6.27
N GLU A 116 -15.65 14.26 -7.04
CA GLU A 116 -17.07 13.95 -7.14
C GLU A 116 -17.34 13.40 -8.54
N ARG A 117 -17.90 12.21 -8.63
CA ARG A 117 -18.24 11.57 -9.91
C ARG A 117 -19.62 10.98 -9.86
N ASP A 118 -20.36 11.18 -10.93
CA ASP A 118 -21.65 10.49 -11.09
C ASP A 118 -21.42 8.98 -11.23
N GLY A 119 -21.95 8.24 -10.27
CA GLY A 119 -22.02 6.78 -10.29
C GLY A 119 -23.36 6.32 -10.88
N ASP A 120 -23.54 4.99 -10.97
CA ASP A 120 -24.80 4.43 -11.50
C ASP A 120 -26.01 4.68 -10.59
N ALA A 121 -25.78 4.69 -9.27
CA ALA A 121 -26.84 4.85 -8.27
C ALA A 121 -26.74 6.18 -7.51
N ALA A 122 -25.55 6.70 -7.30
CA ALA A 122 -25.29 7.93 -6.53
C ALA A 122 -23.95 8.54 -6.92
N THR A 123 -23.75 9.82 -6.59
CA THR A 123 -22.45 10.49 -6.72
C THR A 123 -21.43 9.84 -5.79
N GLN A 124 -20.33 9.39 -6.35
CA GLN A 124 -19.19 8.87 -5.59
C GLN A 124 -18.24 10.00 -5.22
N CYS A 125 -17.99 10.16 -3.93
CA CYS A 125 -17.07 11.14 -3.39
C CYS A 125 -15.81 10.45 -2.88
N SER A 126 -14.65 11.05 -3.16
CA SER A 126 -13.36 10.55 -2.64
C SER A 126 -12.34 11.66 -2.50
N LEU A 127 -11.41 11.49 -1.56
CA LEU A 127 -10.16 12.24 -1.45
C LEU A 127 -9.04 11.34 -1.96
N GLN A 128 -8.25 11.83 -2.90
CA GLN A 128 -7.21 11.03 -3.55
C GLN A 128 -5.88 11.76 -3.53
N VAL A 129 -4.83 11.04 -3.10
CA VAL A 129 -3.47 11.56 -2.98
C VAL A 129 -2.54 10.78 -3.89
N PHE A 130 -1.64 11.51 -4.55
CA PHE A 130 -0.71 10.98 -5.52
C PHE A 130 0.71 11.48 -5.25
N ASP A 131 1.70 10.72 -5.70
CA ASP A 131 3.11 11.10 -5.67
C ASP A 131 3.50 12.05 -6.82
N ALA A 132 4.78 12.38 -6.90
CA ALA A 132 5.31 13.28 -7.94
C ALA A 132 5.14 12.74 -9.37
N ALA A 133 5.09 11.44 -9.55
CA ALA A 133 4.86 10.80 -10.86
C ALA A 133 3.36 10.69 -11.19
N GLY A 134 2.50 11.02 -10.25
CA GLY A 134 1.05 10.91 -10.37
C GLY A 134 0.53 9.49 -10.13
N ASP A 135 1.30 8.64 -9.47
CA ASP A 135 0.84 7.34 -9.02
C ASP A 135 0.07 7.48 -7.69
N ALA A 136 -0.99 6.68 -7.53
CA ALA A 136 -1.82 6.77 -6.35
C ALA A 136 -1.06 6.33 -5.10
N VAL A 137 -1.00 7.21 -4.10
CA VAL A 137 -0.43 6.96 -2.78
C VAL A 137 -1.49 6.44 -1.83
N HIS A 138 -2.59 7.19 -1.71
CA HIS A 138 -3.68 6.85 -0.79
C HIS A 138 -5.00 7.44 -1.30
N LYS A 139 -6.10 6.71 -1.07
CA LYS A 139 -7.43 7.18 -1.43
C LYS A 139 -8.40 6.92 -0.29
N ILE A 140 -9.32 7.85 -0.09
CA ILE A 140 -10.39 7.81 0.90
C ILE A 140 -11.70 7.91 0.15
N PHE A 141 -12.52 6.87 0.22
CA PHE A 141 -13.82 6.84 -0.43
C PHE A 141 -14.93 7.01 0.60
N LEU A 142 -15.84 7.94 0.34
CA LEU A 142 -17.02 8.07 1.15
C LEU A 142 -17.96 6.87 0.92
N ARG A 143 -18.66 6.51 1.98
CA ARG A 143 -19.71 5.48 2.04
C ARG A 143 -21.04 6.15 2.34
N ASP A 144 -22.14 5.40 2.28
CA ASP A 144 -23.47 5.93 2.57
C ASP A 144 -23.58 6.56 3.98
N GLY A 145 -22.83 6.04 4.95
CA GLY A 145 -22.78 6.55 6.33
C GLY A 145 -21.80 7.68 6.59
N SER A 146 -21.01 8.09 5.59
CA SER A 146 -20.02 9.18 5.73
C SER A 146 -20.69 10.56 5.78
N ASP A 147 -19.97 11.56 6.31
CA ASP A 147 -20.44 12.94 6.30
C ASP A 147 -20.21 13.63 4.94
N HIS A 148 -21.17 13.47 4.05
CA HIS A 148 -21.19 14.12 2.73
C HIS A 148 -21.27 15.64 2.80
N LYS A 149 -21.78 16.22 3.93
CA LYS A 149 -21.82 17.68 4.12
C LYS A 149 -20.44 18.22 4.44
N ALA A 150 -19.68 17.50 5.28
CA ALA A 150 -18.27 17.81 5.55
C ALA A 150 -17.48 17.78 4.24
N PHE A 151 -17.64 16.75 3.40
CA PHE A 151 -16.97 16.66 2.11
C PHE A 151 -17.33 17.84 1.19
N ALA A 152 -18.61 18.19 1.07
CA ALA A 152 -19.05 19.36 0.30
C ALA A 152 -18.54 20.70 0.88
N GLN A 153 -18.26 20.77 2.19
CA GLN A 153 -17.60 21.93 2.78
C GLN A 153 -16.13 21.97 2.39
N MET A 154 -15.42 20.82 2.43
CA MET A 154 -14.01 20.72 2.01
C MET A 154 -13.81 21.21 0.57
N THR A 155 -14.68 20.86 -0.37
CA THR A 155 -14.57 21.32 -1.76
C THR A 155 -14.63 22.84 -1.90
N ARG A 156 -15.26 23.54 -0.94
CA ARG A 156 -15.35 25.01 -0.92
C ARG A 156 -14.17 25.67 -0.18
N THR A 157 -13.69 25.06 0.91
CA THR A 157 -12.74 25.71 1.83
C THR A 157 -11.28 25.30 1.63
N MET A 158 -11.04 24.12 1.04
CA MET A 158 -9.69 23.60 0.85
C MET A 158 -9.17 23.74 -0.59
N ALA A 159 -9.96 24.30 -1.50
CA ALA A 159 -9.54 24.50 -2.89
C ALA A 159 -8.23 25.31 -2.94
N SER A 160 -7.21 24.75 -3.58
CA SER A 160 -5.97 25.48 -3.84
C SER A 160 -6.18 26.57 -4.92
N ASP A 161 -5.34 27.59 -4.95
CA ASP A 161 -5.41 28.65 -5.96
C ASP A 161 -5.26 28.12 -7.39
N ASN A 162 -4.49 27.04 -7.56
CA ASN A 162 -4.27 26.41 -8.85
C ASN A 162 -5.27 25.28 -9.11
N GLN A 163 -6.33 25.58 -9.83
CA GLN A 163 -7.32 24.61 -10.31
C GLN A 163 -7.12 24.24 -11.79
N SER A 164 -5.90 24.40 -12.33
CA SER A 164 -5.62 24.01 -13.72
C SER A 164 -5.92 22.51 -13.94
N PRO A 165 -6.61 22.15 -15.02
CA PRO A 165 -6.80 20.75 -15.41
C PRO A 165 -5.52 20.10 -15.96
N GLU A 166 -4.46 20.89 -16.16
CA GLU A 166 -3.15 20.43 -16.58
C GLU A 166 -2.20 20.41 -15.38
N ALA A 167 -1.42 19.34 -15.29
CA ALA A 167 -0.42 19.19 -14.24
C ALA A 167 0.85 18.58 -14.84
N GLN A 168 1.99 18.99 -14.30
CA GLN A 168 3.27 18.38 -14.63
C GLN A 168 3.54 17.27 -13.61
N PHE A 169 4.00 16.13 -14.12
CA PHE A 169 4.37 14.98 -13.33
C PHE A 169 5.83 14.63 -13.59
N ALA A 170 6.53 14.16 -12.57
CA ALA A 170 7.88 13.63 -12.71
C ALA A 170 7.86 12.26 -13.38
N ASP A 171 8.99 11.83 -13.89
CA ASP A 171 9.16 10.46 -14.34
C ASP A 171 9.06 9.49 -13.16
N ARG A 172 8.47 8.32 -13.40
CA ARG A 172 8.45 7.25 -12.39
C ARG A 172 9.86 6.78 -12.09
N ALA A 173 10.21 6.75 -10.81
CA ALA A 173 11.45 6.11 -10.39
C ALA A 173 11.40 4.61 -10.75
N PRO A 174 12.47 4.05 -11.33
CA PRO A 174 12.53 2.63 -11.62
C PRO A 174 12.47 1.82 -10.32
N VAL A 175 11.85 0.65 -10.37
CA VAL A 175 11.92 -0.33 -9.28
C VAL A 175 13.38 -0.78 -9.13
N GLU A 176 13.90 -0.72 -7.92
CA GLU A 176 15.28 -1.17 -7.66
C GLU A 176 15.29 -2.70 -7.57
N ALA A 177 15.96 -3.35 -8.53
CA ALA A 177 16.19 -4.78 -8.50
C ALA A 177 17.01 -5.18 -7.24
N ALA A 178 17.06 -6.48 -6.94
CA ALA A 178 17.83 -6.97 -5.80
C ALA A 178 19.28 -6.49 -5.86
N LYS A 179 19.73 -5.79 -4.81
CA LYS A 179 21.06 -5.19 -4.72
C LYS A 179 21.86 -5.84 -3.60
N ILE A 180 22.95 -6.49 -3.98
CA ILE A 180 23.83 -7.24 -3.08
C ILE A 180 25.22 -6.59 -3.11
N ALA A 181 25.86 -6.51 -1.94
CA ALA A 181 27.29 -6.18 -1.80
C ALA A 181 27.99 -7.43 -1.28
N GLU A 182 28.57 -8.20 -2.20
CA GLU A 182 29.15 -9.52 -1.92
C GLU A 182 30.23 -9.47 -0.84
N ASP A 183 31.04 -8.41 -0.82
CA ASP A 183 32.11 -8.17 0.16
C ASP A 183 31.60 -7.87 1.57
N LYS A 184 30.27 -7.74 1.77
CA LYS A 184 29.67 -7.36 3.05
C LYS A 184 28.67 -8.38 3.59
N ILE A 185 28.56 -9.56 2.99
CA ILE A 185 27.60 -10.58 3.42
C ILE A 185 27.85 -11.00 4.87
N ASP A 186 29.09 -11.24 5.28
CA ASP A 186 29.42 -11.62 6.66
C ASP A 186 29.07 -10.50 7.66
N ILE A 187 29.30 -9.24 7.26
CA ILE A 187 28.91 -8.08 8.08
C ILE A 187 27.38 -8.01 8.20
N LEU A 188 26.65 -8.20 7.09
CA LEU A 188 25.20 -8.24 7.08
C LEU A 188 24.68 -9.28 8.07
N ARG A 189 25.12 -10.53 7.97
CA ARG A 189 24.70 -11.64 8.85
C ARG A 189 24.99 -11.35 10.32
N LYS A 190 26.18 -10.85 10.63
CA LYS A 190 26.60 -10.50 11.98
C LYS A 190 25.76 -9.37 12.59
N GLU A 191 25.57 -8.29 11.84
CA GLU A 191 24.80 -7.13 12.33
C GLU A 191 23.29 -7.41 12.35
N TRP A 192 22.77 -8.22 11.41
CA TRP A 192 21.39 -8.66 11.45
C TRP A 192 21.06 -9.48 12.71
N ALA A 193 21.94 -10.42 13.09
CA ALA A 193 21.77 -11.20 14.30
C ALA A 193 21.78 -10.37 15.60
N ARG A 194 22.22 -9.10 15.53
CA ARG A 194 22.28 -8.16 16.66
C ARG A 194 21.15 -7.15 16.69
N LEU A 195 20.20 -7.23 15.75
CA LEU A 195 19.05 -6.34 15.74
C LEU A 195 18.25 -6.47 17.04
N THR A 196 17.73 -5.38 17.51
CA THR A 196 16.85 -5.29 18.69
C THR A 196 15.47 -4.75 18.35
N ASP A 197 15.30 -4.29 17.09
CA ASP A 197 14.06 -3.75 16.55
C ASP A 197 14.02 -3.93 15.03
N THR A 198 12.88 -4.31 14.48
CA THR A 198 12.70 -4.57 13.05
C THR A 198 12.97 -3.34 12.18
N HIS A 199 12.72 -2.11 12.69
CA HIS A 199 12.97 -0.86 11.95
C HIS A 199 14.46 -0.58 11.71
N GLN A 200 15.34 -1.20 12.50
CA GLN A 200 16.80 -1.08 12.29
C GLN A 200 17.24 -1.77 11.00
N PHE A 201 16.48 -2.76 10.50
CA PHE A 201 16.86 -3.57 9.34
C PHE A 201 17.05 -2.72 8.08
N LEU A 202 16.11 -1.82 7.76
CA LEU A 202 16.25 -0.98 6.57
C LEU A 202 17.45 -0.03 6.65
N ARG A 203 17.78 0.45 7.85
CA ARG A 203 18.96 1.28 8.07
C ARG A 203 20.24 0.46 7.89
N LEU A 204 20.25 -0.78 8.37
CA LEU A 204 21.39 -1.71 8.21
C LEU A 204 21.66 -1.97 6.72
N VAL A 205 20.66 -2.40 5.96
CA VAL A 205 20.84 -2.74 4.54
C VAL A 205 21.25 -1.52 3.71
N SER A 206 20.67 -0.35 3.98
CA SER A 206 21.05 0.90 3.34
C SER A 206 22.52 1.27 3.61
N LYS A 207 23.00 1.14 4.88
CA LYS A 207 24.39 1.38 5.27
C LYS A 207 25.35 0.44 4.54
N LEU A 208 24.92 -0.79 4.28
CA LEU A 208 25.71 -1.79 3.54
C LEU A 208 25.61 -1.63 2.03
N LYS A 209 24.83 -0.66 1.52
CA LYS A 209 24.55 -0.45 0.09
C LYS A 209 23.82 -1.63 -0.55
N MET A 210 22.98 -2.29 0.20
CA MET A 210 22.06 -3.34 -0.22
C MET A 210 20.62 -2.81 -0.16
N ASN A 211 19.68 -3.53 -0.76
CA ASN A 211 18.26 -3.34 -0.51
C ASN A 211 17.67 -4.58 0.19
N ARG A 212 16.40 -4.51 0.54
CA ARG A 212 15.69 -5.54 1.28
C ARG A 212 15.82 -6.92 0.63
N LEU A 213 15.43 -7.04 -0.66
CA LEU A 213 15.45 -8.30 -1.38
C LEU A 213 16.87 -8.84 -1.56
N GLY A 214 17.82 -7.96 -1.90
CA GLY A 214 19.23 -8.34 -2.01
C GLY A 214 19.80 -8.86 -0.69
N ALA A 215 19.42 -8.25 0.44
CA ALA A 215 19.84 -8.72 1.75
C ALA A 215 19.25 -10.09 2.12
N TYR A 216 18.00 -10.40 1.72
CA TYR A 216 17.41 -11.72 1.95
C TYR A 216 18.13 -12.80 1.14
N ARG A 217 18.36 -12.56 -0.13
CA ARG A 217 19.10 -13.47 -1.00
C ARG A 217 20.54 -13.70 -0.50
N ALA A 218 21.21 -12.64 -0.02
CA ALA A 218 22.59 -12.72 0.46
C ALA A 218 22.71 -13.37 1.84
N ALA A 219 21.80 -13.07 2.75
CA ALA A 219 21.86 -13.62 4.11
C ALA A 219 21.52 -15.11 4.15
N GLY A 220 20.45 -15.53 3.48
CA GLY A 220 20.03 -16.93 3.52
C GLY A 220 19.74 -17.44 4.94
N LEU A 221 19.70 -18.75 5.08
CA LEU A 221 19.47 -19.42 6.38
C LEU A 221 20.53 -19.06 7.43
N PRO A 222 20.16 -18.92 8.70
CA PRO A 222 18.81 -19.07 9.26
C PRO A 222 17.98 -17.78 9.27
N LEU A 223 18.48 -16.66 8.71
CA LEU A 223 17.87 -15.33 8.80
C LEU A 223 16.75 -15.09 7.78
N ALA A 224 16.91 -15.66 6.60
CA ALA A 224 15.93 -15.60 5.53
C ALA A 224 15.86 -16.92 4.78
N ARG A 225 14.64 -17.43 4.59
CA ARG A 225 14.35 -18.70 3.92
C ARG A 225 13.45 -18.42 2.73
N GLN A 226 13.88 -18.82 1.54
CA GLN A 226 13.09 -18.65 0.34
C GLN A 226 11.97 -19.69 0.28
N LEU A 227 10.76 -19.24 0.07
CA LEU A 227 9.57 -20.07 -0.06
C LEU A 227 9.11 -20.15 -1.52
N SER A 228 8.38 -21.19 -1.85
CA SER A 228 7.67 -21.26 -3.14
C SER A 228 6.70 -20.08 -3.29
N PRO A 229 6.52 -19.50 -4.49
CA PRO A 229 5.48 -18.49 -4.72
C PRO A 229 4.09 -18.93 -4.27
N ASP A 230 3.74 -20.23 -4.41
CA ASP A 230 2.47 -20.80 -3.96
C ASP A 230 2.32 -20.80 -2.41
N ALA A 231 3.40 -20.58 -1.66
CA ALA A 231 3.35 -20.44 -0.21
C ALA A 231 2.47 -19.28 0.25
N VAL A 232 2.22 -18.29 -0.61
CA VAL A 232 1.29 -17.18 -0.30
C VAL A 232 -0.14 -17.67 -0.15
N ASP A 233 -0.63 -18.49 -1.09
CA ASP A 233 -1.98 -19.06 -0.99
C ASP A 233 -2.08 -20.00 0.22
N ALA A 234 -1.08 -20.86 0.44
CA ALA A 234 -1.02 -21.74 1.61
C ALA A 234 -1.04 -20.94 2.93
N LEU A 235 -0.26 -19.86 3.01
CA LEU A 235 -0.27 -18.96 4.17
C LEU A 235 -1.67 -18.41 4.45
N LEU A 236 -2.33 -17.82 3.45
CA LEU A 236 -3.65 -17.21 3.61
C LEU A 236 -4.71 -18.24 4.02
N ILE A 237 -4.67 -19.45 3.42
CA ILE A 237 -5.57 -20.56 3.77
C ILE A 237 -5.34 -21.02 5.22
N ASN A 238 -4.09 -21.17 5.64
CA ASN A 238 -3.76 -21.60 7.00
C ASN A 238 -4.14 -20.52 8.04
N LEU A 239 -3.95 -19.24 7.72
CA LEU A 239 -4.39 -18.14 8.57
C LEU A 239 -5.91 -18.12 8.71
N GLN A 240 -6.65 -18.27 7.62
CA GLN A 240 -8.11 -18.35 7.65
C GLN A 240 -8.59 -19.54 8.49
N SER A 241 -8.05 -20.73 8.25
CA SER A 241 -8.52 -21.95 8.91
C SER A 241 -8.20 -22.01 10.39
N SER A 242 -7.07 -21.44 10.81
CA SER A 242 -6.65 -21.38 12.21
C SER A 242 -7.25 -20.20 12.99
N GLY A 243 -7.75 -19.18 12.30
CA GLY A 243 -8.16 -17.92 12.92
C GLY A 243 -7.00 -17.13 13.55
N THR A 244 -5.76 -17.44 13.16
CA THR A 244 -4.58 -16.74 13.68
C THR A 244 -4.59 -15.29 13.24
N GLU A 245 -4.58 -14.37 14.20
CA GLU A 245 -4.50 -12.94 13.91
C GLU A 245 -3.13 -12.55 13.36
N VAL A 246 -3.12 -11.65 12.42
CA VAL A 246 -1.90 -11.14 11.78
C VAL A 246 -1.90 -9.63 11.66
N MET A 247 -0.71 -9.07 11.45
CA MET A 247 -0.52 -7.73 10.90
C MET A 247 -0.13 -7.90 9.43
N LEU A 248 -1.01 -7.45 8.51
CA LEU A 248 -0.79 -7.50 7.08
C LEU A 248 -0.56 -6.09 6.54
N PHE A 249 0.59 -5.89 5.93
CA PHE A 249 1.08 -4.60 5.44
C PHE A 249 1.04 -4.56 3.93
N VAL A 250 0.37 -3.59 3.37
CA VAL A 250 0.46 -3.24 1.94
C VAL A 250 0.83 -1.78 1.83
N GLY A 251 1.79 -1.48 0.99
CA GLY A 251 2.25 -0.11 0.84
C GLY A 251 2.86 0.20 -0.51
N ASN A 252 3.15 1.48 -0.66
CA ASN A 252 3.88 2.10 -1.75
C ASN A 252 4.92 3.08 -1.19
N HIS A 253 5.48 3.95 -2.02
CA HIS A 253 6.50 4.89 -1.58
C HIS A 253 5.99 5.98 -0.63
N GLY A 254 4.68 6.25 -0.60
CA GLY A 254 4.07 7.35 0.16
C GLY A 254 3.20 6.92 1.33
N CYS A 255 2.74 5.67 1.37
CA CYS A 255 1.88 5.17 2.43
C CYS A 255 2.02 3.65 2.61
N ILE A 256 1.95 3.20 3.87
CA ILE A 256 1.76 1.78 4.23
C ILE A 256 0.47 1.70 5.04
N GLN A 257 -0.43 0.80 4.64
CA GLN A 257 -1.68 0.50 5.33
C GLN A 257 -1.61 -0.89 5.95
N ILE A 258 -2.07 -1.01 7.19
CA ILE A 258 -1.89 -2.20 8.01
C ILE A 258 -3.28 -2.71 8.42
N HIS A 259 -3.55 -3.98 8.18
CA HIS A 259 -4.65 -4.71 8.79
C HIS A 259 -4.13 -5.50 9.98
N THR A 260 -4.78 -5.37 11.13
CA THR A 260 -4.53 -6.21 12.31
C THR A 260 -5.78 -7.00 12.63
N GLY A 261 -5.72 -8.34 12.56
CA GLY A 261 -6.85 -9.22 12.82
C GLY A 261 -6.73 -10.57 12.14
N ALA A 262 -7.77 -11.39 12.29
CA ALA A 262 -7.91 -12.66 11.57
C ALA A 262 -8.44 -12.42 10.15
N LEU A 263 -8.22 -13.40 9.26
CA LEU A 263 -8.80 -13.44 7.91
C LEU A 263 -9.93 -14.46 7.90
N HIS A 264 -11.11 -14.07 7.38
CA HIS A 264 -12.30 -14.93 7.46
C HIS A 264 -12.76 -15.45 6.11
N THR A 265 -12.74 -14.64 5.07
CA THR A 265 -13.36 -14.97 3.78
C THR A 265 -12.35 -14.87 2.65
N LEU A 266 -11.79 -16.00 2.23
CA LEU A 266 -10.95 -16.06 1.04
C LEU A 266 -11.81 -16.33 -0.20
N LYS A 267 -11.60 -15.57 -1.26
CA LYS A 267 -12.36 -15.69 -2.51
C LYS A 267 -11.43 -15.59 -3.73
N PRO A 268 -10.92 -16.71 -4.25
CA PRO A 268 -10.12 -16.68 -5.48
C PRO A 268 -10.99 -16.31 -6.69
N MET A 269 -10.48 -15.45 -7.55
CA MET A 269 -11.15 -14.97 -8.76
C MET A 269 -10.13 -14.77 -9.90
N GLY A 270 -10.01 -15.75 -10.80
CA GLY A 270 -8.98 -15.71 -11.84
C GLY A 270 -7.57 -15.59 -11.25
N PRO A 271 -6.76 -14.60 -11.66
CA PRO A 271 -5.42 -14.41 -11.10
C PRO A 271 -5.41 -13.78 -9.71
N TRP A 272 -6.57 -13.40 -9.18
CA TRP A 272 -6.70 -12.72 -7.89
C TRP A 272 -6.99 -13.71 -6.75
N GLN A 273 -6.26 -13.57 -5.66
CA GLN A 273 -6.66 -14.03 -4.34
C GLN A 273 -7.22 -12.86 -3.56
N ASN A 274 -8.45 -12.99 -3.10
CA ASN A 274 -9.11 -11.92 -2.35
C ASN A 274 -9.38 -12.35 -0.91
N VAL A 275 -9.24 -11.40 0.01
CA VAL A 275 -9.91 -11.42 1.32
C VAL A 275 -11.11 -10.49 1.20
N MET A 276 -12.29 -10.95 1.59
CA MET A 276 -13.55 -10.21 1.47
C MET A 276 -14.30 -10.23 2.81
N ASP A 277 -13.69 -9.61 3.82
CA ASP A 277 -14.24 -9.54 5.17
C ASP A 277 -15.05 -8.26 5.39
N PRO A 278 -16.03 -8.25 6.28
CA PRO A 278 -16.65 -7.02 6.71
C PRO A 278 -15.61 -6.02 7.22
N GLY A 279 -15.50 -4.87 6.58
CA GLY A 279 -14.55 -3.82 6.96
C GLY A 279 -13.11 -4.01 6.49
N PHE A 280 -12.74 -5.15 5.88
CA PHE A 280 -11.41 -5.38 5.32
C PHE A 280 -11.45 -6.15 4.01
N ASN A 281 -10.91 -5.58 2.94
CA ASN A 281 -10.67 -6.29 1.68
C ASN A 281 -9.20 -6.25 1.29
N LEU A 282 -8.73 -7.36 0.75
CA LEU A 282 -7.42 -7.48 0.11
C LEU A 282 -7.61 -8.07 -1.28
N HIS A 283 -6.96 -7.48 -2.29
CA HIS A 283 -6.96 -8.03 -3.65
C HIS A 283 -5.53 -8.23 -4.10
N LEU A 284 -5.06 -9.47 -4.12
CA LEU A 284 -3.70 -9.85 -4.46
C LEU A 284 -3.63 -10.51 -5.84
N ARG A 285 -2.79 -10.02 -6.73
CA ARG A 285 -2.42 -10.66 -8.00
C ARG A 285 -1.40 -11.77 -7.73
N ARG A 286 -1.88 -13.02 -7.67
CA ARG A 286 -1.03 -14.20 -7.42
C ARG A 286 0.00 -14.43 -8.51
N ASP A 287 -0.38 -14.18 -9.74
CA ASP A 287 0.45 -14.33 -10.93
C ASP A 287 1.59 -13.28 -11.01
N GLU A 288 1.57 -12.26 -10.18
CA GLU A 288 2.65 -11.29 -10.05
C GLU A 288 3.63 -11.60 -8.90
N VAL A 289 3.34 -12.61 -8.08
CA VAL A 289 4.24 -13.05 -7.01
C VAL A 289 5.37 -13.87 -7.61
N ALA A 290 6.59 -13.33 -7.58
CA ALA A 290 7.78 -13.99 -8.12
C ALA A 290 8.66 -14.60 -7.02
N GLU A 291 8.80 -13.94 -5.89
CA GLU A 291 9.60 -14.44 -4.75
C GLU A 291 8.86 -14.24 -3.45
N VAL A 292 8.98 -15.25 -2.58
CA VAL A 292 8.43 -15.22 -1.22
C VAL A 292 9.53 -15.60 -0.24
N TRP A 293 9.61 -14.87 0.86
CA TRP A 293 10.63 -15.05 1.89
C TRP A 293 10.01 -15.13 3.27
N ALA A 294 10.34 -16.18 4.01
CA ALA A 294 10.19 -16.21 5.47
C ALA A 294 11.44 -15.58 6.09
N VAL A 295 11.25 -14.55 6.92
CA VAL A 295 12.35 -13.71 7.40
C VAL A 295 12.27 -13.56 8.91
N ASP A 296 13.35 -13.88 9.59
CA ASP A 296 13.50 -13.76 11.03
C ASP A 296 14.35 -12.52 11.39
N LYS A 297 13.75 -11.60 12.15
CA LYS A 297 14.45 -10.41 12.67
C LYS A 297 14.44 -10.45 14.20
N PRO A 298 15.60 -10.54 14.87
CA PRO A 298 15.67 -10.45 16.31
C PRO A 298 15.13 -9.10 16.81
N THR A 299 14.39 -9.15 17.93
CA THR A 299 13.93 -7.96 18.64
C THR A 299 14.10 -8.14 20.15
N GLN A 300 13.97 -7.07 20.92
CA GLN A 300 13.99 -7.16 22.40
C GLN A 300 12.86 -8.05 22.95
N ARG A 301 11.77 -8.26 22.18
CA ARG A 301 10.62 -9.07 22.58
C ARG A 301 10.60 -10.47 21.93
N GLY A 302 11.77 -10.96 21.49
CA GLY A 302 11.90 -12.21 20.74
C GLY A 302 12.01 -11.98 19.24
N THR A 303 12.04 -13.06 18.47
CA THR A 303 12.17 -12.99 17.02
C THR A 303 10.83 -12.57 16.38
N ALA A 304 10.88 -11.55 15.53
CA ALA A 304 9.80 -11.19 14.66
C ALA A 304 9.95 -11.96 13.34
N THR A 305 9.08 -12.93 13.13
CA THR A 305 8.98 -13.70 11.88
C THR A 305 8.00 -13.00 10.94
N SER A 306 8.38 -12.84 9.66
CA SER A 306 7.51 -12.32 8.62
C SER A 306 7.52 -13.21 7.39
N VAL A 307 6.42 -13.15 6.62
CA VAL A 307 6.37 -13.60 5.22
C VAL A 307 6.25 -12.38 4.33
N GLU A 308 7.15 -12.25 3.38
CA GLU A 308 7.27 -11.09 2.50
C GLU A 308 7.29 -11.53 1.04
N ALA A 309 6.41 -10.98 0.21
CA ALA A 309 6.29 -11.32 -1.21
C ALA A 309 6.77 -10.17 -2.09
N PHE A 310 7.43 -10.53 -3.20
CA PHE A 310 8.01 -9.60 -4.17
C PHE A 310 7.58 -9.95 -5.59
N ASP A 311 7.47 -8.92 -6.44
CA ASP A 311 7.24 -9.09 -7.88
C ASP A 311 8.54 -9.45 -8.61
N ALA A 312 8.43 -9.78 -9.90
CA ALA A 312 9.57 -10.14 -10.74
C ALA A 312 10.61 -9.00 -10.91
N ARG A 313 10.26 -7.77 -10.61
CA ARG A 313 11.18 -6.61 -10.64
C ARG A 313 11.87 -6.39 -9.31
N GLY A 314 11.45 -7.08 -8.25
CA GLY A 314 11.96 -6.95 -6.89
C GLY A 314 11.19 -5.94 -6.03
N ALA A 315 10.03 -5.47 -6.47
CA ALA A 315 9.17 -4.62 -5.67
C ALA A 315 8.44 -5.45 -4.60
N LEU A 316 8.40 -4.94 -3.37
CA LEU A 316 7.65 -5.55 -2.29
C LEU A 316 6.13 -5.45 -2.56
N ILE A 317 5.44 -6.58 -2.52
CA ILE A 317 3.98 -6.65 -2.70
C ILE A 317 3.27 -6.48 -1.37
N PHE A 318 3.60 -7.33 -0.37
CA PHE A 318 3.05 -7.25 0.98
C PHE A 318 3.98 -7.92 2.00
N GLN A 319 3.69 -7.68 3.27
CA GLN A 319 4.34 -8.35 4.40
C GLN A 319 3.27 -8.81 5.40
N VAL A 320 3.47 -9.99 5.99
CA VAL A 320 2.61 -10.52 7.04
C VAL A 320 3.44 -10.89 8.26
N PHE A 321 2.97 -10.50 9.44
CA PHE A 321 3.58 -10.80 10.73
C PHE A 321 2.53 -11.35 11.69
N GLY A 322 2.94 -12.13 12.68
CA GLY A 322 2.12 -12.36 13.87
C GLY A 322 1.98 -11.09 14.71
N VAL A 323 0.86 -10.95 15.40
CA VAL A 323 0.56 -9.80 16.26
C VAL A 323 1.39 -9.86 17.54
N PRO A 324 2.21 -8.82 17.87
CA PRO A 324 3.05 -8.79 19.07
C PRO A 324 2.37 -8.06 20.25
N LYS A 325 1.04 -8.12 20.39
CA LYS A 325 0.28 -7.35 21.38
C LYS A 325 0.02 -8.21 22.61
N GLU A 326 0.28 -7.67 23.81
CA GLU A 326 -0.06 -8.33 25.06
C GLU A 326 -1.54 -8.71 25.11
N GLY A 327 -1.84 -9.93 25.54
CA GLY A 327 -3.20 -10.50 25.51
C GLY A 327 -3.71 -10.96 24.13
N ARG A 328 -2.98 -10.63 23.05
CA ARG A 328 -3.30 -11.04 21.65
C ARG A 328 -2.04 -11.47 20.90
N ASP A 329 -1.03 -12.03 21.58
CA ASP A 329 0.23 -12.44 20.96
C ASP A 329 0.04 -13.70 20.10
N SER A 330 -0.04 -13.51 18.79
CA SER A 330 -0.18 -14.61 17.83
C SER A 330 1.16 -15.04 17.20
N ARG A 331 2.29 -14.43 17.58
CA ARG A 331 3.61 -14.76 16.99
C ARG A 331 3.98 -16.24 17.05
N PRO A 332 3.72 -17.00 18.15
CA PRO A 332 4.02 -18.42 18.18
C PRO A 332 3.18 -19.23 17.18
N ALA A 333 1.86 -18.95 17.10
CA ALA A 333 0.97 -19.62 16.15
C ALA A 333 1.31 -19.26 14.70
N PHE A 334 1.59 -17.98 14.42
CA PHE A 334 2.03 -17.54 13.10
C PHE A 334 3.34 -18.21 12.70
N ARG A 335 4.30 -18.30 13.63
CA ARG A 335 5.59 -18.96 13.37
C ARG A 335 5.41 -20.43 13.00
N ALA A 336 4.56 -21.16 13.71
CA ALA A 336 4.26 -22.56 13.38
C ALA A 336 3.68 -22.70 11.97
N ILE A 337 2.76 -21.81 11.56
CA ILE A 337 2.22 -21.79 10.19
C ILE A 337 3.36 -21.54 9.18
N VAL A 338 4.26 -20.61 9.45
CA VAL A 338 5.37 -20.25 8.54
C VAL A 338 6.37 -21.40 8.41
N GLU A 339 6.63 -22.15 9.49
CA GLU A 339 7.53 -23.30 9.48
C GLU A 339 7.04 -24.44 8.56
N ASP A 340 5.71 -24.58 8.42
CA ASP A 340 5.07 -25.58 7.55
C ASP A 340 4.97 -25.18 6.06
N LEU A 341 5.35 -23.94 5.71
CA LEU A 341 5.28 -23.46 4.33
C LEU A 341 6.39 -24.08 3.47
N GLN A 342 6.01 -24.45 2.24
CA GLN A 342 6.90 -25.09 1.28
C GLN A 342 8.04 -24.16 0.83
N GLU A 343 9.24 -24.67 0.89
CA GLU A 343 10.44 -24.02 0.34
C GLU A 343 10.56 -24.23 -1.17
N VAL A 344 11.35 -23.35 -1.81
CA VAL A 344 11.81 -23.61 -3.18
C VAL A 344 12.73 -24.84 -3.14
N PRO A 345 12.50 -25.85 -4.00
CA PRO A 345 13.44 -26.97 -4.13
C PRO A 345 14.86 -26.48 -4.41
N ALA A 346 15.83 -27.06 -3.73
CA ALA A 346 17.26 -26.73 -3.87
C ALA A 346 17.80 -27.05 -5.26
#